data_dd4e04bcf783006d57a5829cb91cc9e1
#
_entry.id   dd4e04bcf783006d57a5829cb91cc9e1
#
_cell.length_a   1.000
_cell.length_b   1.000
_cell.length_c   1.000
_cell.angle_alpha   90.00
_cell.angle_beta   90.00
_cell.angle_gamma   90.00
#
_symmetry.space_group_name_H-M   'P 1'
#
loop_
_entity.id
_entity.type
_entity.pdbx_description
1 polymer ?
#
loop_
_entity_poly.entity_id
_entity_poly.type
_entity_poly.pdbx_seq_one_letter_code
_entity_poly.pdbx_strand_id
1 'polypeptide(L)'
;MSNRRDFLKNISLFTAGGLLAGKAGSVNAANAALGVVDEVHASKEIGLQIYSLSQELYKGDVDANLRKVKDMGYSKLELAGYGKGAIGGVPMMDFKKMAEDAGLKIISSHVNPVDASISDPFKAMIFKYSKEVTPKIMEYWKATAADHAKLGCKYLIQPMMPTITTHDEAKLVCDIFNQASDVIKAEGIATGFGYHNHNMEFNRVATKEQQEKVKGNPFAAFMKVGDQIYDLMLKDTDPSKVYFEMDVYWTVMGQNDPVEYMQKHPDRIKVLHIKDRAVFGQSGMMNFEMIFKQMYANGIKDYFVELEQMPDGRTQFAGVKDCADYLIKAPFVK
;
A
#
# COMPACT_ATOMS: atom_id res chain seq x y z
N MET A 1 46.96 -13.66 -12.04
CA MET A 1 46.50 -13.45 -10.65
C MET A 1 47.00 -12.08 -10.20
N SER A 2 46.13 -11.08 -10.27
CA SER A 2 46.42 -9.70 -9.85
C SER A 2 46.38 -9.65 -8.33
N ASN A 3 47.46 -9.10 -7.74
CA ASN A 3 47.72 -9.17 -6.30
C ASN A 3 46.96 -8.02 -5.58
N ARG A 4 46.29 -8.31 -4.47
CA ARG A 4 45.53 -7.34 -3.63
C ARG A 4 46.34 -6.08 -3.25
N ARG A 5 47.66 -6.12 -3.34
CA ARG A 5 48.56 -4.99 -3.08
C ARG A 5 48.53 -3.91 -4.18
N ASP A 6 48.24 -4.27 -5.42
CA ASP A 6 48.22 -3.32 -6.54
C ASP A 6 46.90 -2.57 -6.62
N PHE A 7 45.82 -3.14 -6.08
CA PHE A 7 44.54 -2.47 -5.96
C PHE A 7 44.55 -1.32 -4.92
N LEU A 8 45.27 -1.50 -3.82
CA LEU A 8 45.35 -0.47 -2.76
C LEU A 8 46.29 0.69 -3.10
N LYS A 9 47.24 0.53 -4.06
CA LYS A 9 48.14 1.60 -4.50
C LYS A 9 47.46 2.58 -5.46
N ASN A 10 46.41 2.16 -6.14
CA ASN A 10 45.70 3.03 -7.09
C ASN A 10 44.63 3.94 -6.45
N ILE A 11 44.31 3.75 -5.16
CA ILE A 11 43.36 4.60 -4.42
C ILE A 11 44.03 5.83 -3.79
N SER A 12 45.36 5.82 -3.61
CA SER A 12 46.09 6.89 -2.92
C SER A 12 46.63 8.02 -3.83
N LEU A 13 46.26 8.06 -5.12
CA LEU A 13 46.73 9.04 -6.08
C LEU A 13 45.74 10.15 -6.46
N PHE A 14 44.55 10.20 -5.80
CA PHE A 14 43.54 11.24 -6.07
C PHE A 14 43.37 12.31 -4.97
N THR A 15 44.25 12.33 -3.96
CA THR A 15 44.17 13.34 -2.87
C THR A 15 45.46 14.11 -2.61
N ALA A 16 46.16 14.53 -3.65
CA ALA A 16 47.27 15.48 -3.48
C ALA A 16 47.46 16.33 -4.73
N GLY A 17 46.83 17.48 -4.78
CA GLY A 17 47.08 18.43 -5.84
C GLY A 17 46.22 19.69 -5.72
N GLY A 18 46.64 20.70 -4.96
CA GLY A 18 46.02 22.02 -5.11
C GLY A 18 45.97 22.93 -3.89
N LEU A 19 47.08 23.12 -3.22
CA LEU A 19 47.29 24.27 -2.33
C LEU A 19 48.32 25.22 -3.01
N LEU A 20 47.87 26.30 -3.62
CA LEU A 20 48.68 27.50 -3.81
C LEU A 20 47.81 28.76 -3.62
N ALA A 21 48.34 29.61 -2.82
CA ALA A 21 47.80 30.83 -2.25
C ALA A 21 47.51 31.93 -3.30
N GLY A 22 46.52 32.78 -2.99
CA GLY A 22 46.30 34.04 -3.70
C GLY A 22 45.14 34.86 -3.17
N LYS A 23 45.41 35.71 -2.19
CA LYS A 23 44.80 37.02 -1.86
C LYS A 23 43.25 37.21 -1.88
N ALA A 24 42.82 37.77 -0.77
CA ALA A 24 41.51 38.30 -0.43
C ALA A 24 40.78 39.04 -1.56
N GLY A 25 39.55 38.61 -1.82
CA GLY A 25 38.58 39.33 -2.64
C GLY A 25 37.20 38.65 -2.45
N SER A 26 36.33 39.39 -1.81
CA SER A 26 34.87 39.25 -1.63
C SER A 26 34.25 37.85 -1.60
N VAL A 27 33.65 37.54 -0.49
CA VAL A 27 32.91 36.29 -0.15
C VAL A 27 31.71 36.02 -1.06
N ASN A 28 31.37 36.90 -2.01
CA ASN A 28 30.21 36.74 -2.90
C ASN A 28 30.52 36.07 -4.26
N ALA A 29 31.78 35.81 -4.58
CA ALA A 29 32.11 35.15 -5.86
C ALA A 29 32.32 33.64 -5.74
N ALA A 30 32.50 33.08 -4.53
CA ALA A 30 32.70 31.65 -4.31
C ALA A 30 31.40 30.83 -4.37
N ASN A 31 30.26 31.45 -4.08
CA ASN A 31 28.96 30.77 -4.15
C ASN A 31 28.38 30.67 -5.58
N ALA A 32 28.90 31.44 -6.52
CA ALA A 32 28.47 31.40 -7.91
C ALA A 32 29.24 30.37 -8.77
N ALA A 33 30.33 29.79 -8.25
CA ALA A 33 31.17 28.84 -8.98
C ALA A 33 30.91 27.37 -8.59
N LEU A 34 30.16 27.16 -7.53
CA LEU A 34 29.71 25.79 -7.10
C LEU A 34 28.26 25.58 -7.48
N GLY A 35 27.80 25.74 -8.66
CA GLY A 35 26.42 25.47 -9.09
C GLY A 35 25.60 24.72 -8.06
N VAL A 36 25.37 25.28 -6.87
CA VAL A 36 24.30 24.85 -5.96
C VAL A 36 23.04 25.36 -6.65
N VAL A 37 22.59 24.62 -7.64
CA VAL A 37 21.18 24.60 -7.97
C VAL A 37 20.55 24.17 -6.66
N ASP A 38 19.89 25.08 -5.97
CA ASP A 38 18.77 24.69 -5.12
C ASP A 38 17.83 23.94 -6.07
N GLU A 39 18.03 22.62 -6.21
CA GLU A 39 16.98 21.74 -6.66
C GLU A 39 15.85 22.03 -5.68
N VAL A 40 14.86 22.77 -6.15
CA VAL A 40 13.54 22.77 -5.54
C VAL A 40 13.14 21.30 -5.61
N HIS A 41 13.47 20.54 -4.56
CA HIS A 41 12.96 19.19 -4.40
C HIS A 41 11.45 19.35 -4.34
N ALA A 42 10.79 19.08 -5.47
CA ALA A 42 9.35 18.95 -5.49
C ALA A 42 9.02 18.02 -4.32
N SER A 43 8.22 18.51 -3.37
CA SER A 43 7.90 17.75 -2.16
C SER A 43 7.31 16.41 -2.61
N LYS A 44 7.93 15.31 -2.19
CA LYS A 44 7.46 13.96 -2.52
C LYS A 44 6.04 13.78 -2.00
N GLU A 45 5.13 13.32 -2.86
CA GLU A 45 3.74 13.10 -2.49
C GLU A 45 3.56 11.73 -1.81
N ILE A 46 3.85 11.65 -0.52
CA ILE A 46 3.76 10.43 0.27
C ILE A 46 2.36 10.29 0.86
N GLY A 47 1.72 9.14 0.64
CA GLY A 47 0.45 8.77 1.26
C GLY A 47 0.65 8.00 2.57
N LEU A 48 -0.29 8.11 3.49
CA LEU A 48 -0.37 7.34 4.72
C LEU A 48 -1.69 6.58 4.81
N GLN A 49 -1.63 5.27 5.01
CA GLN A 49 -2.76 4.50 5.51
C GLN A 49 -2.91 4.77 7.01
N ILE A 50 -4.02 5.40 7.43
CA ILE A 50 -4.19 5.86 8.82
C ILE A 50 -4.33 4.72 9.85
N TYR A 51 -4.59 3.47 9.40
CA TYR A 51 -4.52 2.29 10.25
C TYR A 51 -3.16 2.17 10.94
N SER A 52 -2.09 2.63 10.29
CA SER A 52 -0.72 2.67 10.83
C SER A 52 -0.60 3.41 12.15
N LEU A 53 -1.46 4.41 12.39
CA LEU A 53 -1.52 5.14 13.66
C LEU A 53 -2.44 4.47 14.68
N SER A 54 -3.26 3.51 14.22
CA SER A 54 -4.18 2.76 15.07
C SER A 54 -4.99 3.69 15.99
N GLN A 55 -5.09 3.35 17.29
CA GLN A 55 -5.82 4.16 18.25
C GLN A 55 -5.10 5.48 18.63
N GLU A 56 -3.81 5.62 18.28
CA GLU A 56 -3.07 6.84 18.63
C GLU A 56 -3.59 8.08 17.89
N LEU A 57 -4.09 7.91 16.65
CA LEU A 57 -4.68 9.00 15.88
C LEU A 57 -5.87 9.64 16.60
N TYR A 58 -6.66 8.84 17.30
CA TYR A 58 -7.90 9.26 17.95
C TYR A 58 -7.73 9.60 19.44
N LYS A 59 -6.51 9.53 19.97
CA LYS A 59 -6.22 9.94 21.36
C LYS A 59 -6.06 11.45 21.45
N GLY A 60 -6.92 12.09 22.23
CA GLY A 60 -6.88 13.53 22.47
C GLY A 60 -7.42 14.32 21.27
N ASP A 61 -6.67 15.28 20.79
CA ASP A 61 -7.07 16.18 19.71
C ASP A 61 -6.69 15.59 18.33
N VAL A 62 -7.69 15.15 17.57
CA VAL A 62 -7.53 14.54 16.24
C VAL A 62 -6.96 15.56 15.23
N ASP A 63 -7.39 16.84 15.28
CA ASP A 63 -6.87 17.89 14.40
C ASP A 63 -5.37 18.09 14.62
N ALA A 64 -4.93 18.19 15.89
CA ALA A 64 -3.52 18.29 16.21
C ALA A 64 -2.72 17.05 15.77
N ASN A 65 -3.32 15.85 15.85
CA ASN A 65 -2.67 14.62 15.39
C ASN A 65 -2.54 14.56 13.86
N LEU A 66 -3.54 15.04 13.11
CA LEU A 66 -3.45 15.16 11.64
C LEU A 66 -2.37 16.19 11.23
N ARG A 67 -2.23 17.31 11.94
CA ARG A 67 -1.13 18.26 11.71
C ARG A 67 0.24 17.63 11.91
N LYS A 68 0.41 16.79 12.95
CA LYS A 68 1.65 16.01 13.13
C LYS A 68 1.94 15.09 11.93
N VAL A 69 0.91 14.45 11.37
CA VAL A 69 1.07 13.63 10.15
C VAL A 69 1.58 14.48 9.00
N LYS A 70 1.02 15.67 8.80
CA LYS A 70 1.51 16.61 7.78
C LYS A 70 2.96 17.02 8.01
N ASP A 71 3.30 17.36 9.26
CA ASP A 71 4.66 17.79 9.63
C ASP A 71 5.73 16.70 9.41
N MET A 72 5.31 15.42 9.38
CA MET A 72 6.17 14.29 9.03
C MET A 72 6.46 14.18 7.53
N GLY A 73 5.77 14.97 6.68
CA GLY A 73 5.95 14.98 5.23
C GLY A 73 4.88 14.24 4.44
N TYR A 74 3.85 13.71 5.08
CA TYR A 74 2.71 13.11 4.36
C TYR A 74 1.83 14.18 3.71
N SER A 75 1.25 13.84 2.56
CA SER A 75 0.37 14.75 1.80
C SER A 75 -0.98 14.12 1.46
N LYS A 76 -1.06 12.80 1.46
CA LYS A 76 -2.27 12.04 1.11
C LYS A 76 -2.64 11.09 2.24
N LEU A 77 -3.93 10.84 2.40
CA LEU A 77 -4.45 9.86 3.34
C LEU A 77 -5.24 8.77 2.62
N GLU A 78 -5.05 7.57 3.07
CA GLU A 78 -5.97 6.47 2.93
C GLU A 78 -6.64 6.21 4.26
N LEU A 79 -7.98 6.19 4.25
CA LEU A 79 -8.79 6.05 5.45
C LEU A 79 -8.90 4.57 5.87
N ALA A 80 -9.07 4.37 7.16
CA ALA A 80 -9.51 3.13 7.78
C ALA A 80 -10.50 3.44 8.91
N GLY A 81 -11.30 2.44 9.28
CA GLY A 81 -12.22 2.59 10.40
C GLY A 81 -13.48 3.42 10.07
N TYR A 82 -13.85 3.49 8.77
CA TYR A 82 -15.15 4.05 8.39
C TYR A 82 -16.29 3.14 8.86
N GLY A 83 -17.30 3.77 9.41
CA GLY A 83 -18.56 3.12 9.77
C GLY A 83 -19.69 4.11 9.99
N LYS A 84 -20.83 3.89 9.33
CA LYS A 84 -22.05 4.68 9.52
C LYS A 84 -21.85 6.22 9.45
N GLY A 85 -21.09 6.69 8.46
CA GLY A 85 -20.85 8.12 8.26
C GLY A 85 -19.81 8.73 9.20
N ALA A 86 -18.99 7.93 9.89
CA ALA A 86 -17.93 8.37 10.77
C ALA A 86 -16.60 7.64 10.46
N ILE A 87 -15.47 8.25 10.81
CA ILE A 87 -14.12 7.70 10.68
C ILE A 87 -13.50 7.67 12.08
N GLY A 88 -13.25 6.48 12.61
CA GLY A 88 -12.79 6.33 13.99
C GLY A 88 -13.70 6.99 15.04
N GLY A 89 -15.00 7.10 14.75
CA GLY A 89 -15.98 7.76 15.61
C GLY A 89 -16.15 9.28 15.39
N VAL A 90 -15.30 9.92 14.56
CA VAL A 90 -15.44 11.33 14.17
C VAL A 90 -16.37 11.41 12.97
N PRO A 91 -17.40 12.30 12.94
CA PRO A 91 -18.24 12.49 11.77
C PRO A 91 -17.38 12.73 10.52
N MET A 92 -17.69 12.03 9.42
CA MET A 92 -16.78 11.96 8.25
C MET A 92 -16.48 13.33 7.64
N MET A 93 -17.43 14.26 7.63
CA MET A 93 -17.23 15.60 7.07
C MET A 93 -16.38 16.48 7.99
N ASP A 94 -16.47 16.28 9.31
CA ASP A 94 -15.60 16.96 10.27
C ASP A 94 -14.18 16.42 10.15
N PHE A 95 -14.00 15.11 10.01
CA PHE A 95 -12.68 14.49 9.76
C PHE A 95 -12.08 15.02 8.46
N LYS A 96 -12.88 15.10 7.37
CA LYS A 96 -12.45 15.69 6.10
C LYS A 96 -11.94 17.11 6.29
N LYS A 97 -12.72 17.95 6.98
CA LYS A 97 -12.34 19.33 7.23
C LYS A 97 -11.04 19.43 8.03
N MET A 98 -10.87 18.64 9.09
CA MET A 98 -9.62 18.59 9.87
C MET A 98 -8.43 18.18 9.01
N ALA A 99 -8.58 17.16 8.14
CA ALA A 99 -7.53 16.73 7.23
C ALA A 99 -7.14 17.82 6.23
N GLU A 100 -8.13 18.49 5.61
CA GLU A 100 -7.91 19.60 4.66
C GLU A 100 -7.26 20.81 5.35
N ASP A 101 -7.71 21.18 6.54
CA ASP A 101 -7.14 22.29 7.35
C ASP A 101 -5.67 21.95 7.77
N ALA A 102 -5.35 20.69 7.94
CA ALA A 102 -3.97 20.23 8.16
C ALA A 102 -3.13 20.16 6.86
N GLY A 103 -3.72 20.37 5.68
CA GLY A 103 -3.04 20.27 4.39
C GLY A 103 -2.85 18.83 3.91
N LEU A 104 -3.71 17.90 4.35
CA LEU A 104 -3.76 16.50 3.95
C LEU A 104 -4.95 16.25 3.02
N LYS A 105 -4.74 15.46 1.97
CA LYS A 105 -5.78 15.13 0.99
C LYS A 105 -6.23 13.68 1.17
N ILE A 106 -7.51 13.48 1.47
CA ILE A 106 -8.11 12.15 1.47
C ILE A 106 -8.31 11.72 0.01
N ILE A 107 -7.72 10.59 -0.41
CA ILE A 107 -7.86 10.08 -1.77
C ILE A 107 -8.26 8.61 -1.85
N SER A 108 -8.15 7.87 -0.75
CA SER A 108 -8.45 6.44 -0.68
C SER A 108 -9.09 6.07 0.65
N SER A 109 -9.76 4.93 0.68
CA SER A 109 -10.33 4.35 1.90
C SER A 109 -10.42 2.83 1.84
N HIS A 110 -9.95 2.18 2.91
CA HIS A 110 -10.23 0.78 3.19
C HIS A 110 -11.59 0.62 3.86
N VAL A 111 -12.46 -0.14 3.23
CA VAL A 111 -13.80 -0.45 3.71
C VAL A 111 -14.16 -1.91 3.41
N ASN A 112 -14.91 -2.53 4.29
CA ASN A 112 -15.25 -3.95 4.15
C ASN A 112 -16.69 -4.22 4.52
N PRO A 113 -17.46 -4.94 3.69
CA PRO A 113 -18.74 -5.48 4.13
C PRO A 113 -18.54 -6.39 5.33
N VAL A 114 -19.46 -6.34 6.29
CA VAL A 114 -19.42 -7.18 7.48
C VAL A 114 -20.75 -7.92 7.66
N ASP A 115 -20.72 -9.17 8.09
CA ASP A 115 -21.90 -9.89 8.51
C ASP A 115 -22.18 -9.63 9.99
N ALA A 116 -23.11 -8.72 10.27
CA ALA A 116 -23.47 -8.33 11.63
C ALA A 116 -24.10 -9.48 12.49
N SER A 117 -24.45 -10.62 11.89
CA SER A 117 -24.91 -11.79 12.61
C SER A 117 -23.78 -12.59 13.28
N ILE A 118 -22.53 -12.33 12.86
CA ILE A 118 -21.34 -12.98 13.38
C ILE A 118 -20.76 -12.13 14.50
N SER A 119 -20.68 -12.68 15.71
CA SER A 119 -20.23 -11.95 16.89
C SER A 119 -18.71 -11.66 16.93
N ASP A 120 -17.91 -12.50 16.28
CA ASP A 120 -16.47 -12.31 16.16
C ASP A 120 -16.18 -11.27 15.06
N PRO A 121 -15.58 -10.10 15.37
CA PRO A 121 -15.40 -9.03 14.41
C PRO A 121 -14.54 -9.44 13.19
N PHE A 122 -13.50 -10.25 13.41
CA PHE A 122 -12.64 -10.70 12.31
C PHE A 122 -13.39 -11.66 11.39
N LYS A 123 -14.09 -12.66 11.95
CA LYS A 123 -14.92 -13.58 11.15
C LYS A 123 -16.04 -12.86 10.42
N ALA A 124 -16.59 -11.81 11.02
CA ALA A 124 -17.62 -10.98 10.39
C ALA A 124 -17.11 -10.24 9.15
N MET A 125 -15.81 -9.92 9.08
CA MET A 125 -15.19 -9.27 7.91
C MET A 125 -14.82 -10.26 6.80
N ILE A 126 -14.46 -11.50 7.15
CA ILE A 126 -14.04 -12.53 6.18
C ILE A 126 -15.15 -13.56 5.89
N PHE A 127 -16.41 -13.20 6.14
CA PHE A 127 -17.53 -14.11 5.95
C PHE A 127 -17.62 -14.61 4.50
N LYS A 128 -18.19 -15.80 4.34
CA LYS A 128 -18.34 -16.40 3.04
C LYS A 128 -19.41 -15.67 2.21
N TYR A 129 -19.05 -15.26 1.00
CA TYR A 129 -19.99 -14.67 0.05
C TYR A 129 -20.86 -15.77 -0.58
N SER A 130 -22.12 -15.45 -0.79
CA SER A 130 -23.10 -16.31 -1.46
C SER A 130 -24.10 -15.47 -2.26
N LYS A 131 -24.89 -16.11 -3.12
CA LYS A 131 -25.95 -15.43 -3.89
C LYS A 131 -26.98 -14.75 -2.99
N GLU A 132 -27.27 -15.36 -1.84
CA GLU A 132 -28.28 -14.88 -0.87
C GLU A 132 -27.82 -13.58 -0.17
N VAL A 133 -26.53 -13.43 0.09
CA VAL A 133 -25.99 -12.23 0.74
C VAL A 133 -25.58 -11.14 -0.24
N THR A 134 -25.48 -11.44 -1.53
CA THR A 134 -25.07 -10.49 -2.57
C THR A 134 -25.89 -9.18 -2.54
N PRO A 135 -27.23 -9.18 -2.43
CA PRO A 135 -28.00 -7.93 -2.38
C PRO A 135 -27.58 -7.02 -1.21
N LYS A 136 -27.33 -7.58 -0.03
CA LYS A 136 -26.86 -6.82 1.15
C LYS A 136 -25.46 -6.24 0.94
N ILE A 137 -24.59 -6.98 0.25
CA ILE A 137 -23.26 -6.50 -0.12
C ILE A 137 -23.37 -5.32 -1.08
N MET A 138 -24.29 -5.37 -2.06
CA MET A 138 -24.50 -4.25 -3.00
C MET A 138 -25.09 -3.02 -2.30
N GLU A 139 -26.04 -3.19 -1.36
CA GLU A 139 -26.55 -2.10 -0.52
C GLU A 139 -25.43 -1.44 0.29
N TYR A 140 -24.55 -2.23 0.90
CA TYR A 140 -23.38 -1.74 1.61
C TYR A 140 -22.49 -0.89 0.70
N TRP A 141 -22.13 -1.39 -0.50
CA TRP A 141 -21.28 -0.67 -1.43
C TRP A 141 -21.92 0.62 -1.93
N LYS A 142 -23.23 0.62 -2.16
CA LYS A 142 -23.97 1.82 -2.56
C LYS A 142 -23.88 2.89 -1.50
N ALA A 143 -24.24 2.60 -0.26
CA ALA A 143 -24.20 3.56 0.83
C ALA A 143 -22.79 4.07 1.11
N THR A 144 -21.82 3.15 1.13
CA THR A 144 -20.40 3.46 1.39
C THR A 144 -19.81 4.34 0.28
N ALA A 145 -20.07 4.01 -0.99
CA ALA A 145 -19.57 4.77 -2.12
C ALA A 145 -20.14 6.20 -2.15
N ALA A 146 -21.45 6.36 -1.86
CA ALA A 146 -22.09 7.69 -1.77
C ALA A 146 -21.43 8.61 -0.73
N ASP A 147 -21.03 8.06 0.42
CA ASP A 147 -20.32 8.82 1.45
C ASP A 147 -18.88 9.12 1.03
N HIS A 148 -18.17 8.17 0.46
CA HIS A 148 -16.78 8.35 0.01
C HIS A 148 -16.65 9.28 -1.20
N ALA A 149 -17.66 9.36 -2.05
CA ALA A 149 -17.73 10.39 -3.09
C ALA A 149 -17.78 11.81 -2.50
N LYS A 150 -18.54 12.04 -1.39
CA LYS A 150 -18.55 13.33 -0.65
C LYS A 150 -17.19 13.64 -0.02
N LEU A 151 -16.47 12.59 0.45
CA LEU A 151 -15.10 12.73 0.96
C LEU A 151 -14.10 13.09 -0.15
N GLY A 152 -14.41 12.83 -1.40
CA GLY A 152 -13.53 13.08 -2.55
C GLY A 152 -12.55 11.91 -2.80
N CYS A 153 -12.88 10.72 -2.31
CA CYS A 153 -12.07 9.53 -2.54
C CYS A 153 -12.01 9.19 -4.04
N LYS A 154 -10.80 8.99 -4.52
CA LYS A 154 -10.51 8.43 -5.84
C LYS A 154 -10.59 6.91 -5.82
N TYR A 155 -10.17 6.30 -4.70
CA TYR A 155 -10.09 4.86 -4.52
C TYR A 155 -11.00 4.40 -3.38
N LEU A 156 -11.67 3.28 -3.61
CA LEU A 156 -12.48 2.60 -2.60
C LEU A 156 -12.10 1.11 -2.63
N ILE A 157 -11.54 0.61 -1.53
CA ILE A 157 -10.76 -0.63 -1.53
C ILE A 157 -11.25 -1.56 -0.44
N GLN A 158 -11.48 -2.83 -0.80
CA GLN A 158 -11.76 -3.89 0.17
C GLN A 158 -10.44 -4.54 0.61
N PRO A 159 -10.07 -4.45 1.92
CA PRO A 159 -8.81 -5.00 2.41
C PRO A 159 -8.88 -6.46 2.83
N MET A 160 -10.07 -7.01 3.09
CA MET A 160 -10.20 -8.36 3.64
C MET A 160 -10.83 -9.31 2.64
N MET A 161 -10.16 -10.45 2.43
CA MET A 161 -10.63 -11.51 1.54
C MET A 161 -11.83 -12.23 2.18
N PRO A 162 -12.96 -12.35 1.46
CA PRO A 162 -14.01 -13.28 1.85
C PRO A 162 -13.46 -14.72 1.90
N THR A 163 -14.06 -15.59 2.70
CA THR A 163 -13.63 -16.99 2.76
C THR A 163 -13.78 -17.65 1.39
N ILE A 164 -12.66 -18.13 0.83
CA ILE A 164 -12.55 -18.84 -0.45
C ILE A 164 -11.81 -20.16 -0.21
N THR A 165 -12.44 -21.26 -0.56
CA THR A 165 -11.89 -22.62 -0.43
C THR A 165 -11.98 -23.44 -1.72
N THR A 166 -12.71 -22.94 -2.72
CA THR A 166 -12.91 -23.59 -4.01
C THR A 166 -12.84 -22.61 -5.17
N HIS A 167 -12.64 -23.11 -6.39
CA HIS A 167 -12.68 -22.29 -7.62
C HIS A 167 -14.06 -21.64 -7.84
N ASP A 168 -15.15 -22.33 -7.54
CA ASP A 168 -16.50 -21.78 -7.68
C ASP A 168 -16.74 -20.61 -6.73
N GLU A 169 -16.22 -20.70 -5.49
CA GLU A 169 -16.25 -19.59 -4.55
C GLU A 169 -15.39 -18.40 -5.00
N ALA A 170 -14.19 -18.66 -5.52
CA ALA A 170 -13.34 -17.63 -6.08
C ALA A 170 -14.05 -16.91 -7.25
N LYS A 171 -14.66 -17.67 -8.17
CA LYS A 171 -15.42 -17.09 -9.26
C LYS A 171 -16.60 -16.25 -8.79
N LEU A 172 -17.38 -16.74 -7.82
CA LEU A 172 -18.51 -16.00 -7.26
C LEU A 172 -18.05 -14.67 -6.62
N VAL A 173 -16.93 -14.68 -5.88
CA VAL A 173 -16.35 -13.48 -5.29
C VAL A 173 -15.94 -12.49 -6.38
N CYS A 174 -15.29 -12.93 -7.45
CA CYS A 174 -14.94 -12.09 -8.59
C CYS A 174 -16.17 -11.47 -9.27
N ASP A 175 -17.24 -12.26 -9.47
CA ASP A 175 -18.50 -11.78 -10.03
C ASP A 175 -19.15 -10.71 -9.12
N ILE A 176 -19.06 -10.85 -7.79
CA ILE A 176 -19.54 -9.86 -6.81
C ILE A 176 -18.67 -8.59 -6.84
N PHE A 177 -17.36 -8.70 -6.97
CA PHE A 177 -16.47 -7.54 -7.11
C PHE A 177 -16.77 -6.73 -8.38
N ASN A 178 -17.04 -7.43 -9.51
CA ASN A 178 -17.47 -6.78 -10.75
C ASN A 178 -18.79 -6.01 -10.56
N GLN A 179 -19.78 -6.59 -9.87
CA GLN A 179 -21.06 -5.94 -9.57
C GLN A 179 -20.87 -4.75 -8.60
N ALA A 180 -20.03 -4.91 -7.56
CA ALA A 180 -19.71 -3.83 -6.62
C ALA A 180 -19.09 -2.63 -7.35
N SER A 181 -18.23 -2.88 -8.34
CA SER A 181 -17.65 -1.82 -9.15
C SER A 181 -18.70 -1.00 -9.90
N ASP A 182 -19.72 -1.66 -10.49
CA ASP A 182 -20.79 -0.96 -11.20
C ASP A 182 -21.57 -0.04 -10.23
N VAL A 183 -21.86 -0.53 -9.03
CA VAL A 183 -22.52 0.25 -7.96
C VAL A 183 -21.66 1.43 -7.52
N ILE A 184 -20.37 1.20 -7.27
CA ILE A 184 -19.42 2.24 -6.83
C ILE A 184 -19.28 3.34 -7.88
N LYS A 185 -19.19 2.98 -9.15
CA LYS A 185 -19.13 3.95 -10.26
C LYS A 185 -20.40 4.78 -10.39
N ALA A 186 -21.56 4.15 -10.19
CA ALA A 186 -22.85 4.84 -10.21
C ALA A 186 -22.97 5.92 -9.12
N GLU A 187 -22.30 5.76 -7.99
CA GLU A 187 -22.23 6.72 -6.89
C GLU A 187 -21.13 7.79 -7.07
N GLY A 188 -20.39 7.78 -8.19
CA GLY A 188 -19.45 8.84 -8.57
C GLY A 188 -17.97 8.54 -8.36
N ILE A 189 -17.58 7.33 -7.95
CA ILE A 189 -16.18 6.92 -7.83
C ILE A 189 -15.76 6.19 -9.12
N ALA A 190 -15.20 6.93 -10.07
CA ALA A 190 -14.95 6.47 -11.44
C ALA A 190 -13.95 5.28 -11.54
N THR A 191 -13.06 5.10 -10.58
CA THR A 191 -12.08 4.00 -10.57
C THR A 191 -12.73 2.64 -10.35
N GLY A 192 -13.93 2.59 -9.75
CA GLY A 192 -14.65 1.37 -9.45
C GLY A 192 -14.15 0.69 -8.17
N PHE A 193 -14.16 -0.64 -8.14
CA PHE A 193 -13.83 -1.46 -6.98
C PHE A 193 -12.34 -1.74 -6.91
N GLY A 194 -11.72 -1.46 -5.75
CA GLY A 194 -10.34 -1.82 -5.43
C GLY A 194 -10.27 -3.02 -4.49
N TYR A 195 -9.21 -3.80 -4.64
CA TYR A 195 -8.91 -4.92 -3.75
C TYR A 195 -7.47 -4.84 -3.25
N HIS A 196 -7.27 -4.95 -1.93
CA HIS A 196 -5.96 -4.99 -1.28
C HIS A 196 -5.64 -6.43 -0.81
N ASN A 197 -4.43 -6.89 -1.08
CA ASN A 197 -4.00 -8.23 -0.69
C ASN A 197 -3.23 -8.25 0.63
N HIS A 198 -3.42 -9.35 1.35
CA HIS A 198 -2.50 -9.88 2.36
C HIS A 198 -1.74 -11.09 1.79
N ASN A 199 -1.15 -11.90 2.65
CA ASN A 199 -0.49 -13.14 2.23
C ASN A 199 -1.47 -14.30 1.98
N MET A 200 -2.71 -14.19 2.47
CA MET A 200 -3.72 -15.26 2.37
C MET A 200 -4.19 -15.50 0.93
N GLU A 201 -4.22 -14.47 0.11
CA GLU A 201 -4.60 -14.52 -1.30
C GLU A 201 -3.63 -15.35 -2.15
N PHE A 202 -2.42 -15.56 -1.65
CA PHE A 202 -1.42 -16.44 -2.29
C PHE A 202 -1.57 -17.92 -1.88
N ASN A 203 -2.54 -18.24 -1.00
CA ASN A 203 -2.98 -19.61 -0.82
C ASN A 203 -3.62 -20.16 -2.09
N ARG A 204 -3.69 -21.50 -2.18
CA ARG A 204 -4.13 -22.19 -3.38
C ARG A 204 -5.44 -22.92 -3.16
N VAL A 205 -6.28 -22.87 -4.17
CA VAL A 205 -7.44 -23.75 -4.30
C VAL A 205 -7.15 -24.82 -5.36
N ALA A 206 -7.41 -26.08 -5.02
CA ALA A 206 -7.11 -27.20 -5.89
C ALA A 206 -8.38 -27.97 -6.23
N THR A 207 -8.52 -28.41 -7.49
CA THR A 207 -9.57 -29.32 -7.91
C THR A 207 -9.36 -30.72 -7.29
N LYS A 208 -10.41 -31.52 -7.25
CA LYS A 208 -10.29 -32.92 -6.80
C LYS A 208 -9.26 -33.71 -7.62
N GLU A 209 -9.23 -33.45 -8.93
CA GLU A 209 -8.26 -34.11 -9.83
C GLU A 209 -6.81 -33.72 -9.50
N GLN A 210 -6.55 -32.43 -9.23
CA GLN A 210 -5.22 -31.96 -8.83
C GLN A 210 -4.81 -32.56 -7.47
N GLN A 211 -5.74 -32.71 -6.52
CA GLN A 211 -5.49 -33.33 -5.22
C GLN A 211 -5.20 -34.83 -5.36
N GLU A 212 -5.95 -35.57 -6.19
CA GLU A 212 -5.71 -37.01 -6.42
C GLU A 212 -4.34 -37.27 -7.06
N LYS A 213 -3.85 -36.40 -7.96
CA LYS A 213 -2.51 -36.52 -8.59
C LYS A 213 -1.36 -36.51 -7.59
N VAL A 214 -1.55 -35.91 -6.42
CA VAL A 214 -0.50 -35.83 -5.38
C VAL A 214 -0.78 -36.72 -4.18
N LYS A 215 -1.89 -37.44 -4.19
CA LYS A 215 -2.30 -38.33 -3.11
C LYS A 215 -1.29 -39.46 -2.92
N GLY A 216 -0.87 -39.66 -1.66
CA GLY A 216 0.16 -40.65 -1.32
C GLY A 216 1.59 -40.23 -1.62
N ASN A 217 1.82 -39.06 -2.20
CA ASN A 217 3.18 -38.53 -2.37
C ASN A 217 3.67 -37.98 -1.01
N PRO A 218 4.79 -38.49 -0.43
CA PRO A 218 5.31 -38.01 0.85
C PRO A 218 5.74 -36.54 0.84
N PHE A 219 5.96 -35.96 -0.35
CA PHE A 219 6.33 -34.56 -0.54
C PHE A 219 5.13 -33.66 -0.94
N ALA A 220 3.91 -34.19 -0.92
CA ALA A 220 2.70 -33.44 -1.34
C ALA A 220 2.55 -32.10 -0.60
N ALA A 221 2.92 -32.03 0.68
CA ALA A 221 2.89 -30.79 1.48
C ALA A 221 3.83 -29.68 0.95
N PHE A 222 4.87 -30.02 0.19
CA PHE A 222 5.80 -29.08 -0.41
C PHE A 222 5.44 -28.72 -1.86
N MET A 223 4.45 -29.38 -2.44
CA MET A 223 4.02 -29.13 -3.81
C MET A 223 3.02 -27.97 -3.82
N LYS A 224 3.23 -27.01 -4.72
CA LYS A 224 2.29 -25.90 -4.95
C LYS A 224 1.12 -26.38 -5.81
N VAL A 225 0.21 -27.16 -5.21
CA VAL A 225 -0.94 -27.77 -5.89
C VAL A 225 -2.11 -26.79 -5.97
N GLY A 226 -2.71 -26.66 -7.15
CA GLY A 226 -3.84 -25.76 -7.37
C GLY A 226 -3.42 -24.35 -7.84
N ASP A 227 -4.42 -23.49 -8.01
CA ASP A 227 -4.27 -22.12 -8.49
C ASP A 227 -4.25 -21.14 -7.31
N GLN A 228 -3.39 -20.13 -7.36
CA GLN A 228 -3.38 -19.08 -6.34
C GLN A 228 -4.66 -18.26 -6.45
N ILE A 229 -5.26 -17.93 -5.30
CA ILE A 229 -6.50 -17.16 -5.25
C ILE A 229 -6.28 -15.76 -5.85
N TYR A 230 -5.13 -15.13 -5.59
CA TYR A 230 -4.81 -13.82 -6.16
C TYR A 230 -4.74 -13.84 -7.70
N ASP A 231 -4.15 -14.90 -8.28
CA ASP A 231 -4.09 -15.07 -9.74
C ASP A 231 -5.49 -15.30 -10.33
N LEU A 232 -6.36 -16.04 -9.62
CA LEU A 232 -7.76 -16.19 -10.02
C LEU A 232 -8.51 -14.85 -9.97
N MET A 233 -8.30 -14.04 -8.93
CA MET A 233 -8.91 -12.70 -8.84
C MET A 233 -8.44 -11.80 -9.98
N LEU A 234 -7.14 -11.79 -10.30
CA LEU A 234 -6.59 -11.02 -11.42
C LEU A 234 -7.16 -11.46 -12.76
N LYS A 235 -7.37 -12.77 -12.95
CA LYS A 235 -7.88 -13.36 -14.20
C LYS A 235 -9.38 -13.20 -14.36
N ASP A 236 -10.16 -13.45 -13.32
CA ASP A 236 -11.61 -13.64 -13.40
C ASP A 236 -12.40 -12.36 -13.10
N THR A 237 -11.74 -11.27 -12.67
CA THR A 237 -12.36 -9.95 -12.57
C THR A 237 -12.15 -9.12 -13.84
N ASP A 238 -13.16 -8.31 -14.18
CA ASP A 238 -13.12 -7.40 -15.32
C ASP A 238 -12.07 -6.28 -15.10
N PRO A 239 -11.04 -6.16 -15.95
CA PRO A 239 -9.99 -5.15 -15.81
C PRO A 239 -10.49 -3.70 -15.94
N SER A 240 -11.65 -3.48 -16.53
CA SER A 240 -12.27 -2.15 -16.60
C SER A 240 -13.03 -1.79 -15.32
N LYS A 241 -13.28 -2.74 -14.45
CA LYS A 241 -14.10 -2.60 -13.23
C LYS A 241 -13.30 -2.71 -11.95
N VAL A 242 -12.41 -3.71 -11.87
CA VAL A 242 -11.66 -4.06 -10.65
C VAL A 242 -10.19 -3.76 -10.85
N TYR A 243 -9.62 -3.00 -9.92
CA TYR A 243 -8.19 -2.75 -9.82
C TYR A 243 -7.65 -3.31 -8.50
N PHE A 244 -6.32 -3.42 -8.42
CA PHE A 244 -5.65 -3.94 -7.24
C PHE A 244 -4.76 -2.87 -6.62
N GLU A 245 -4.85 -2.78 -5.31
CA GLU A 245 -3.85 -2.18 -4.46
C GLU A 245 -2.95 -3.31 -3.95
N MET A 246 -1.72 -3.34 -4.43
CA MET A 246 -0.81 -4.40 -4.03
C MET A 246 0.00 -4.00 -2.81
N ASP A 247 -0.14 -4.76 -1.72
CA ASP A 247 0.78 -4.68 -0.59
C ASP A 247 2.05 -5.46 -0.91
N VAL A 248 3.17 -4.73 -0.99
CA VAL A 248 4.44 -5.31 -1.41
C VAL A 248 5.03 -6.26 -0.38
N TYR A 249 4.84 -5.99 0.92
CA TYR A 249 5.31 -6.86 2.01
C TYR A 249 4.50 -8.16 2.09
N TRP A 250 3.17 -8.06 2.07
CA TRP A 250 2.33 -9.24 2.12
C TRP A 250 2.48 -10.12 0.87
N THR A 251 2.80 -9.53 -0.30
CA THR A 251 3.15 -10.29 -1.50
C THR A 251 4.43 -11.12 -1.27
N VAL A 252 5.48 -10.54 -0.66
CA VAL A 252 6.71 -11.27 -0.29
C VAL A 252 6.41 -12.33 0.75
N MET A 253 5.58 -12.03 1.76
CA MET A 253 5.16 -13.02 2.77
C MET A 253 4.35 -14.16 2.17
N GLY A 254 3.62 -13.90 1.07
CA GLY A 254 2.98 -14.92 0.23
C GLY A 254 3.94 -15.70 -0.67
N GLN A 255 5.27 -15.51 -0.52
CA GLN A 255 6.32 -16.16 -1.33
C GLN A 255 6.26 -15.80 -2.82
N ASN A 256 5.94 -14.55 -3.12
CA ASN A 256 5.90 -13.99 -4.47
C ASN A 256 6.74 -12.71 -4.56
N ASP A 257 7.09 -12.32 -5.79
CA ASP A 257 7.85 -11.09 -6.06
C ASP A 257 6.89 -9.97 -6.51
N PRO A 258 6.77 -8.87 -5.74
CA PRO A 258 5.91 -7.74 -6.13
C PRO A 258 6.35 -7.08 -7.44
N VAL A 259 7.64 -7.07 -7.77
CA VAL A 259 8.15 -6.54 -9.04
C VAL A 259 7.68 -7.39 -10.20
N GLU A 260 7.76 -8.72 -10.08
CA GLU A 260 7.27 -9.64 -11.10
C GLU A 260 5.76 -9.51 -11.33
N TYR A 261 4.96 -9.36 -10.25
CA TYR A 261 3.51 -9.13 -10.36
C TYR A 261 3.19 -7.82 -11.09
N MET A 262 3.87 -6.73 -10.77
CA MET A 262 3.70 -5.47 -11.49
C MET A 262 4.08 -5.58 -12.97
N GLN A 263 5.11 -6.35 -13.31
CA GLN A 263 5.51 -6.58 -14.70
C GLN A 263 4.48 -7.41 -15.47
N LYS A 264 3.92 -8.45 -14.84
CA LYS A 264 2.91 -9.34 -15.46
C LYS A 264 1.55 -8.67 -15.59
N HIS A 265 1.20 -7.75 -14.70
CA HIS A 265 -0.13 -7.16 -14.61
C HIS A 265 -0.09 -5.62 -14.57
N PRO A 266 0.54 -4.95 -15.56
CA PRO A 266 0.81 -3.50 -15.52
C PRO A 266 -0.48 -2.66 -15.46
N ASP A 267 -1.59 -3.17 -16.02
CA ASP A 267 -2.86 -2.47 -16.08
C ASP A 267 -3.82 -2.80 -14.94
N ARG A 268 -3.47 -3.78 -14.09
CA ARG A 268 -4.35 -4.24 -13.00
C ARG A 268 -4.00 -3.61 -11.66
N ILE A 269 -2.71 -3.39 -11.38
CA ILE A 269 -2.21 -2.81 -10.14
C ILE A 269 -2.15 -1.29 -10.32
N LYS A 270 -2.96 -0.55 -9.55
CA LYS A 270 -3.11 0.92 -9.68
C LYS A 270 -2.58 1.70 -8.48
N VAL A 271 -2.46 1.03 -7.33
CA VAL A 271 -2.04 1.60 -6.05
C VAL A 271 -1.10 0.60 -5.37
N LEU A 272 -0.16 1.08 -4.57
CA LEU A 272 0.69 0.22 -3.75
C LEU A 272 0.56 0.57 -2.26
N HIS A 273 0.53 -0.46 -1.41
CA HIS A 273 0.98 -0.32 -0.03
C HIS A 273 2.47 -0.57 0.03
N ILE A 274 3.20 0.48 0.41
CA ILE A 274 4.62 0.38 0.72
C ILE A 274 4.73 0.02 2.19
N LYS A 275 5.20 -1.19 2.44
CA LYS A 275 5.22 -1.83 3.75
C LYS A 275 6.47 -2.66 3.93
N ASP A 276 6.94 -2.76 5.15
CA ASP A 276 7.97 -3.68 5.62
C ASP A 276 7.43 -4.41 6.86
N ARG A 277 8.20 -5.30 7.43
CA ARG A 277 7.87 -5.98 8.69
C ARG A 277 7.61 -4.99 9.85
N ALA A 278 8.35 -3.88 9.85
CA ALA A 278 8.23 -2.78 10.79
C ALA A 278 8.61 -1.48 10.05
N VAL A 279 9.46 -0.64 10.61
CA VAL A 279 9.98 0.55 9.93
C VAL A 279 10.79 0.14 8.68
N PHE A 280 10.63 0.89 7.60
CA PHE A 280 11.22 0.61 6.30
C PHE A 280 12.74 0.42 6.34
N GLY A 281 13.21 -0.59 5.61
CA GLY A 281 14.62 -0.92 5.47
C GLY A 281 15.24 -1.64 6.66
N GLN A 282 14.53 -1.76 7.79
CA GLN A 282 15.07 -2.44 8.98
C GLN A 282 15.09 -3.97 8.85
N SER A 283 14.15 -4.54 8.12
CA SER A 283 14.08 -6.00 7.93
C SER A 283 15.12 -6.53 6.95
N GLY A 284 15.58 -5.73 6.00
CA GLY A 284 16.41 -6.16 4.89
C GLY A 284 15.68 -7.07 3.87
N MET A 285 14.37 -7.28 4.02
CA MET A 285 13.58 -8.18 3.18
C MET A 285 13.08 -7.51 1.89
N MET A 286 12.90 -6.18 1.92
CA MET A 286 12.23 -5.42 0.86
C MET A 286 13.23 -4.67 -0.02
N ASN A 287 13.17 -4.91 -1.34
CA ASN A 287 13.95 -4.14 -2.31
C ASN A 287 13.11 -2.94 -2.81
N PHE A 288 12.99 -1.90 -1.98
CA PHE A 288 12.16 -0.74 -2.30
C PHE A 288 12.64 -0.01 -3.56
N GLU A 289 13.94 0.03 -3.86
CA GLU A 289 14.44 0.65 -5.08
C GLU A 289 13.85 0.01 -6.34
N MET A 290 13.86 -1.33 -6.41
CA MET A 290 13.27 -2.06 -7.55
C MET A 290 11.75 -1.95 -7.60
N ILE A 291 11.10 -1.92 -6.44
CA ILE A 291 9.64 -1.73 -6.33
C ILE A 291 9.24 -0.36 -6.89
N PHE A 292 9.87 0.72 -6.43
CA PHE A 292 9.58 2.08 -6.92
C PHE A 292 9.93 2.25 -8.39
N LYS A 293 11.05 1.67 -8.85
CA LYS A 293 11.42 1.68 -10.27
C LYS A 293 10.34 1.05 -11.15
N GLN A 294 9.81 -0.11 -10.73
CA GLN A 294 8.74 -0.78 -11.48
C GLN A 294 7.41 -0.04 -11.36
N MET A 295 7.09 0.51 -10.18
CA MET A 295 5.93 1.36 -9.96
C MET A 295 5.88 2.51 -10.97
N TYR A 296 6.99 3.24 -11.13
CA TYR A 296 7.07 4.34 -12.09
C TYR A 296 7.03 3.87 -13.55
N ALA A 297 7.65 2.72 -13.86
CA ALA A 297 7.61 2.13 -15.20
C ALA A 297 6.17 1.79 -15.63
N ASN A 298 5.33 1.36 -14.69
CA ASN A 298 3.90 1.09 -14.92
C ASN A 298 3.03 2.35 -14.87
N GLY A 299 3.59 3.53 -14.56
CA GLY A 299 2.83 4.78 -14.43
C GLY A 299 1.93 4.85 -13.19
N ILE A 300 2.16 4.00 -12.19
CA ILE A 300 1.46 4.06 -10.89
C ILE A 300 1.92 5.32 -10.16
N LYS A 301 0.95 6.14 -9.69
CA LYS A 301 1.22 7.46 -9.09
C LYS A 301 0.95 7.51 -7.59
N ASP A 302 0.06 6.65 -7.13
CA ASP A 302 -0.42 6.69 -5.75
C ASP A 302 0.07 5.47 -4.99
N TYR A 303 0.61 5.71 -3.81
CA TYR A 303 1.02 4.68 -2.86
C TYR A 303 0.81 5.20 -1.44
N PHE A 304 0.63 4.28 -0.51
CA PHE A 304 0.46 4.58 0.91
C PHE A 304 1.46 3.80 1.74
N VAL A 305 2.04 4.48 2.72
CA VAL A 305 2.82 3.86 3.78
C VAL A 305 1.88 3.12 4.71
N GLU A 306 2.18 1.86 5.00
CA GLU A 306 1.51 1.13 6.06
C GLU A 306 2.51 0.54 7.06
N LEU A 307 2.25 0.78 8.34
CA LEU A 307 3.01 0.28 9.48
C LEU A 307 2.07 -0.40 10.46
N GLU A 308 2.19 -1.72 10.63
CA GLU A 308 1.34 -2.46 11.56
C GLU A 308 2.01 -2.76 12.90
N GLN A 309 3.33 -2.91 12.91
CA GLN A 309 4.06 -3.39 14.08
C GLN A 309 5.16 -2.43 14.50
N MET A 310 5.24 -2.16 15.80
CA MET A 310 6.33 -1.45 16.45
C MET A 310 6.94 -2.35 17.54
N PRO A 311 7.84 -3.27 17.15
CA PRO A 311 8.39 -4.27 18.08
C PRO A 311 9.33 -3.68 19.13
N ASP A 312 9.83 -2.45 18.93
CA ASP A 312 10.73 -1.76 19.85
C ASP A 312 10.02 -0.97 20.97
N GLY A 313 8.68 -1.05 21.04
CA GLY A 313 7.88 -0.42 22.07
C GLY A 313 7.71 1.10 21.96
N ARG A 314 8.19 1.72 20.86
CA ARG A 314 7.93 3.13 20.57
C ARG A 314 6.47 3.34 20.10
N THR A 315 6.07 4.60 20.02
CA THR A 315 4.74 4.97 19.53
C THR A 315 4.60 4.71 18.03
N GLN A 316 3.37 4.51 17.56
CA GLN A 316 3.08 4.40 16.11
C GLN A 316 3.45 5.69 15.37
N PHE A 317 3.23 6.87 15.99
CA PHE A 317 3.70 8.14 15.41
C PHE A 317 5.21 8.16 15.15
N ALA A 318 6.02 7.63 16.06
CA ALA A 318 7.47 7.56 15.87
C ALA A 318 7.84 6.66 14.69
N GLY A 319 7.20 5.49 14.56
CA GLY A 319 7.45 4.57 13.47
C GLY A 319 7.00 5.11 12.11
N VAL A 320 5.82 5.72 12.06
CA VAL A 320 5.28 6.36 10.86
C VAL A 320 6.19 7.52 10.40
N LYS A 321 6.75 8.28 11.36
CA LYS A 321 7.75 9.32 11.04
C LYS A 321 9.01 8.71 10.43
N ASP A 322 9.56 7.65 11.01
CA ASP A 322 10.76 7.00 10.50
C ASP A 322 10.55 6.45 9.07
N CYS A 323 9.35 5.92 8.77
CA CYS A 323 8.99 5.50 7.42
C CYS A 323 8.97 6.68 6.44
N ALA A 324 8.39 7.82 6.83
CA ALA A 324 8.43 9.03 6.03
C ALA A 324 9.87 9.51 5.78
N ASP A 325 10.68 9.60 6.84
CA ASP A 325 12.08 10.01 6.74
C ASP A 325 12.89 9.11 5.80
N TYR A 326 12.62 7.80 5.83
CA TYR A 326 13.24 6.84 4.89
C TYR A 326 12.89 7.20 3.43
N LEU A 327 11.61 7.39 3.12
CA LEU A 327 11.17 7.69 1.74
C LEU A 327 11.63 9.09 1.28
N ILE A 328 11.61 10.09 2.16
CA ILE A 328 12.06 11.46 1.85
C ILE A 328 13.56 11.44 1.47
N LYS A 329 14.37 10.68 2.19
CA LYS A 329 15.81 10.56 1.95
C LYS A 329 16.16 9.63 0.78
N ALA A 330 15.27 8.71 0.39
CA ALA A 330 15.52 7.72 -0.62
C ALA A 330 15.64 8.36 -2.03
N PRO A 331 16.77 8.24 -2.75
CA PRO A 331 16.96 8.87 -4.05
C PRO A 331 16.08 8.28 -5.16
N PHE A 332 15.57 7.08 -4.95
CA PHE A 332 14.70 6.38 -5.90
C PHE A 332 13.22 6.75 -5.77
N VAL A 333 12.82 7.50 -4.75
CA VAL A 333 11.46 8.03 -4.57
C VAL A 333 11.40 9.44 -5.19
N LYS A 334 10.44 9.65 -6.09
CA LYS A 334 10.25 10.92 -6.83
C LYS A 334 9.19 11.79 -6.17
#